data_12bf2375e192ecd96f9347026a0585a1
#
_entry.id   12bf2375e192ecd96f9347026a0585a1
#
_cell.length_a   1.000
_cell.length_b   1.000
_cell.length_c   1.000
_cell.angle_alpha   90.00
_cell.angle_beta   90.00
_cell.angle_gamma   90.00
#
_symmetry.space_group_name_H-M   'P 1'
#
loop_
_entity.id
_entity.type
_entity.pdbx_description
1 polymer ?
#
loop_
_entity_poly.entity_id
_entity_poly.type
_entity_poly.pdbx_seq_one_letter_code
_entity_poly.pdbx_strand_id
1 'polypeptide(L)'
;SNPKDRAEARFLQAKAYQRTGNTIAALELYEELALNGSRPLRARSELSRVELMLHLGRMNRNEAIEALEQLRHAWRGDSFEQLLLRRLAELYRKEQNYLNALLAMRDAVEFFAESAATPAVTEQMDRMFSDLFIEGGADALSPLTALSLYYEFGEFAPDGASGGRIAEELANRLVDVDLLDRAAELLSNQLAAIDGVDKARVGAHLAVIQLLDQEAEQAIETLKQT
;
A
#
# COMPACT_ATOMS: atom_id res chain seq x y z
N SER A 1 18.94 -31.80 24.38
CA SER A 1 17.91 -30.93 23.79
C SER A 1 17.77 -31.22 22.30
N ASN A 2 16.54 -31.19 21.82
CA ASN A 2 16.20 -31.48 20.43
C ASN A 2 16.93 -30.48 19.51
N PRO A 3 17.47 -30.87 18.31
CA PRO A 3 18.08 -29.96 17.36
C PRO A 3 17.18 -28.78 16.96
N LYS A 4 15.86 -28.99 16.87
CA LYS A 4 14.88 -27.92 16.61
C LYS A 4 14.82 -26.90 17.73
N ASP A 5 14.82 -27.33 19.00
CA ASP A 5 14.75 -26.43 20.16
C ASP A 5 16.04 -25.58 20.24
N ARG A 6 17.19 -26.17 19.90
CA ARG A 6 18.45 -25.45 19.87
C ARG A 6 18.46 -24.36 18.76
N ALA A 7 17.94 -24.68 17.58
CA ALA A 7 17.88 -23.71 16.49
C ALA A 7 16.92 -22.56 16.80
N GLU A 8 15.76 -22.85 17.42
CA GLU A 8 14.82 -21.81 17.87
C GLU A 8 15.44 -20.94 18.99
N ALA A 9 16.14 -21.54 19.95
CA ALA A 9 16.85 -20.79 20.97
C ALA A 9 17.92 -19.85 20.39
N ARG A 10 18.64 -20.27 19.33
CA ARG A 10 19.60 -19.42 18.61
C ARG A 10 18.93 -18.27 17.87
N PHE A 11 17.74 -18.48 17.32
CA PHE A 11 16.96 -17.39 16.72
C PHE A 11 16.55 -16.35 17.77
N LEU A 12 16.08 -16.80 18.93
CA LEU A 12 15.76 -15.91 20.05
C LEU A 12 17.00 -15.16 20.56
N GLN A 13 18.17 -15.84 20.59
CA GLN A 13 19.44 -15.21 20.93
C GLN A 13 19.83 -14.14 19.92
N ALA A 14 19.65 -14.38 18.62
CA ALA A 14 19.90 -13.37 17.57
C ALA A 14 19.00 -12.13 17.77
N LYS A 15 17.72 -12.34 18.09
CA LYS A 15 16.80 -11.23 18.43
C LYS A 15 17.23 -10.47 19.69
N ALA A 16 17.73 -11.15 20.70
CA ALA A 16 18.26 -10.52 21.90
C ALA A 16 19.49 -9.67 21.58
N TYR A 17 20.42 -10.19 20.80
CA TYR A 17 21.60 -9.44 20.33
C TYR A 17 21.18 -8.20 19.52
N GLN A 18 20.23 -8.32 18.62
CA GLN A 18 19.71 -7.18 17.87
C GLN A 18 19.14 -6.08 18.78
N ARG A 19 18.37 -6.47 19.81
CA ARG A 19 17.79 -5.52 20.78
C ARG A 19 18.83 -4.83 21.67
N THR A 20 19.93 -5.52 21.98
CA THR A 20 21.02 -4.98 22.80
C THR A 20 22.08 -4.24 21.99
N GLY A 21 21.88 -4.09 20.67
CA GLY A 21 22.80 -3.38 19.79
C GLY A 21 24.01 -4.21 19.32
N ASN A 22 24.11 -5.50 19.70
CA ASN A 22 25.15 -6.39 19.17
C ASN A 22 24.75 -6.92 17.79
N THR A 23 24.74 -6.02 16.81
CA THR A 23 24.19 -6.27 15.46
C THR A 23 25.05 -7.24 14.66
N ILE A 24 26.37 -7.31 14.92
CA ILE A 24 27.29 -8.27 14.26
C ILE A 24 26.92 -9.69 14.65
N ALA A 25 26.85 -9.98 15.95
CA ALA A 25 26.49 -11.31 16.43
C ALA A 25 25.07 -11.72 16.03
N ALA A 26 24.12 -10.73 15.95
CA ALA A 26 22.78 -10.99 15.44
C ALA A 26 22.79 -11.42 13.98
N LEU A 27 23.53 -10.70 13.12
CA LEU A 27 23.65 -11.02 11.68
C LEU A 27 24.27 -12.41 11.45
N GLU A 28 25.36 -12.73 12.13
CA GLU A 28 26.03 -14.05 12.02
C GLU A 28 25.05 -15.19 12.35
N LEU A 29 24.27 -15.05 13.42
CA LEU A 29 23.27 -16.05 13.77
C LEU A 29 22.10 -16.12 12.76
N TYR A 30 21.63 -15.00 12.26
CA TYR A 30 20.59 -15.00 11.23
C TYR A 30 21.08 -15.64 9.93
N GLU A 31 22.30 -15.36 9.49
CA GLU A 31 22.91 -15.97 8.30
C GLU A 31 23.06 -17.49 8.46
N GLU A 32 23.59 -17.94 9.59
CA GLU A 32 23.71 -19.37 9.85
C GLU A 32 22.35 -20.07 9.83
N LEU A 33 21.33 -19.49 10.48
CA LEU A 33 19.98 -20.06 10.56
C LEU A 33 19.25 -19.99 9.22
N ALA A 34 19.48 -18.97 8.39
CA ALA A 34 18.94 -18.86 7.05
C ALA A 34 19.48 -19.94 6.10
N LEU A 35 20.73 -20.40 6.34
CA LEU A 35 21.35 -21.49 5.56
C LEU A 35 20.96 -22.87 6.06
N ASN A 36 21.04 -23.07 7.38
CA ASN A 36 21.05 -24.40 7.99
C ASN A 36 19.80 -24.73 8.83
N GLY A 37 18.89 -23.79 9.01
CA GLY A 37 17.67 -23.97 9.79
C GLY A 37 16.62 -24.84 9.11
N SER A 38 15.58 -25.22 9.87
CA SER A 38 14.36 -25.77 9.27
C SER A 38 13.72 -24.76 8.32
N ARG A 39 12.89 -25.22 7.35
CA ARG A 39 12.26 -24.32 6.37
C ARG A 39 11.60 -23.08 7.00
N PRO A 40 10.77 -23.18 8.07
CA PRO A 40 10.19 -22.01 8.73
C PRO A 40 11.25 -21.10 9.37
N LEU A 41 12.27 -21.70 9.98
CA LEU A 41 13.31 -20.95 10.65
C LEU A 41 14.22 -20.21 9.66
N ARG A 42 14.54 -20.86 8.53
CA ARG A 42 15.27 -20.21 7.43
C ARG A 42 14.55 -18.96 6.95
N ALA A 43 13.24 -19.06 6.68
CA ALA A 43 12.43 -17.96 6.21
C ALA A 43 12.38 -16.78 7.20
N ARG A 44 12.14 -17.07 8.49
CA ARG A 44 12.12 -16.06 9.56
C ARG A 44 13.50 -15.42 9.77
N SER A 45 14.56 -16.19 9.67
CA SER A 45 15.93 -15.69 9.81
C SER A 45 16.34 -14.83 8.64
N GLU A 46 15.96 -15.20 7.42
CA GLU A 46 16.22 -14.39 6.21
C GLU A 46 15.49 -13.05 6.29
N LEU A 47 14.21 -13.03 6.65
CA LEU A 47 13.48 -11.78 6.86
C LEU A 47 14.18 -10.90 7.90
N SER A 48 14.56 -11.46 9.06
CA SER A 48 15.23 -10.71 10.13
C SER A 48 16.60 -10.19 9.69
N ARG A 49 17.34 -10.98 8.88
CA ARG A 49 18.64 -10.59 8.31
C ARG A 49 18.47 -9.40 7.37
N VAL A 50 17.53 -9.47 6.43
CA VAL A 50 17.25 -8.40 5.47
C VAL A 50 16.84 -7.11 6.20
N GLU A 51 15.93 -7.20 7.16
CA GLU A 51 15.48 -6.04 7.95
C GLU A 51 16.66 -5.40 8.72
N LEU A 52 17.54 -6.20 9.32
CA LEU A 52 18.69 -5.69 10.05
C LEU A 52 19.73 -5.07 9.13
N MET A 53 20.03 -5.69 7.98
CA MET A 53 20.95 -5.14 6.99
C MET A 53 20.45 -3.81 6.42
N LEU A 54 19.15 -3.72 6.13
CA LEU A 54 18.51 -2.49 5.69
C LEU A 54 18.61 -1.39 6.75
N HIS A 55 18.32 -1.73 8.02
CA HIS A 55 18.42 -0.80 9.15
C HIS A 55 19.86 -0.26 9.35
N LEU A 56 20.85 -1.09 9.13
CA LEU A 56 22.27 -0.73 9.24
C LEU A 56 22.83 -0.01 8.00
N GLY A 57 22.03 0.20 6.96
CA GLY A 57 22.47 0.78 5.69
C GLY A 57 23.46 -0.11 4.90
N ARG A 58 23.49 -1.42 5.22
CA ARG A 58 24.33 -2.42 4.53
C ARG A 58 23.63 -3.09 3.34
N MET A 59 22.37 -2.75 3.13
CA MET A 59 21.52 -3.18 2.02
C MET A 59 20.64 -2.01 1.63
N ASN A 60 20.46 -1.73 0.36
CA ASN A 60 19.52 -0.73 -0.10
C ASN A 60 18.11 -1.33 -0.21
N ARG A 61 17.08 -0.47 -0.42
CA ARG A 61 15.69 -0.93 -0.44
C ARG A 61 15.37 -1.84 -1.63
N ASN A 62 15.97 -1.62 -2.80
CA ASN A 62 15.75 -2.47 -3.96
C ASN A 62 16.31 -3.87 -3.75
N GLU A 63 17.52 -3.97 -3.17
CA GLU A 63 18.12 -5.26 -2.78
C GLU A 63 17.23 -5.99 -1.73
N ALA A 64 16.67 -5.24 -0.77
CA ALA A 64 15.75 -5.80 0.21
C ALA A 64 14.46 -6.30 -0.44
N ILE A 65 13.88 -5.55 -1.38
CA ILE A 65 12.69 -5.97 -2.14
C ILE A 65 12.98 -7.26 -2.90
N GLU A 66 14.08 -7.34 -3.63
CA GLU A 66 14.46 -8.56 -4.36
C GLU A 66 14.59 -9.77 -3.44
N ALA A 67 15.26 -9.61 -2.30
CA ALA A 67 15.42 -10.69 -1.34
C ALA A 67 14.09 -11.15 -0.74
N LEU A 68 13.19 -10.21 -0.41
CA LEU A 68 11.87 -10.53 0.14
C LEU A 68 10.92 -11.11 -0.91
N GLU A 69 11.00 -10.70 -2.18
CA GLU A 69 10.25 -11.35 -3.27
C GLU A 69 10.71 -12.80 -3.50
N GLN A 70 12.01 -13.06 -3.48
CA GLN A 70 12.51 -14.44 -3.54
C GLN A 70 11.98 -15.28 -2.38
N LEU A 71 11.95 -14.69 -1.18
CA LEU A 71 11.41 -15.36 0.01
C LEU A 71 9.90 -15.62 -0.15
N ARG A 72 9.13 -14.68 -0.70
CA ARG A 72 7.70 -14.81 -0.99
C ARG A 72 7.44 -15.96 -1.97
N HIS A 73 8.24 -16.10 -3.01
CA HIS A 73 8.11 -17.23 -3.94
C HIS A 73 8.36 -18.59 -3.28
N ALA A 74 9.27 -18.64 -2.30
CA ALA A 74 9.61 -19.86 -1.57
C ALA A 74 8.62 -20.20 -0.45
N TRP A 75 7.79 -19.25 -0.01
CA TRP A 75 6.92 -19.40 1.16
C TRP A 75 5.49 -18.95 0.87
N ARG A 76 4.51 -19.81 1.10
CA ARG A 76 3.09 -19.57 0.83
C ARG A 76 2.19 -20.09 1.95
N GLY A 77 1.09 -19.39 2.21
CA GLY A 77 -0.12 -19.92 2.83
C GLY A 77 -0.24 -19.77 4.34
N ASP A 78 0.53 -18.91 5.01
CA ASP A 78 0.40 -18.69 6.45
C ASP A 78 0.61 -17.23 6.88
N SER A 79 0.52 -16.97 8.19
CA SER A 79 0.72 -15.63 8.79
C SER A 79 2.10 -15.02 8.50
N PHE A 80 3.09 -15.83 8.15
CA PHE A 80 4.40 -15.32 7.74
C PHE A 80 4.34 -14.71 6.34
N GLU A 81 3.59 -15.31 5.40
CA GLU A 81 3.37 -14.70 4.08
C GLU A 81 2.66 -13.35 4.22
N GLN A 82 1.63 -13.25 5.08
CA GLN A 82 0.97 -11.96 5.34
C GLN A 82 1.95 -10.91 5.87
N LEU A 83 2.81 -11.28 6.82
CA LEU A 83 3.86 -10.37 7.32
C LEU A 83 4.79 -9.93 6.19
N LEU A 84 5.20 -10.85 5.32
CA LEU A 84 6.10 -10.60 4.21
C LEU A 84 5.50 -9.64 3.19
N LEU A 85 4.22 -9.86 2.81
CA LEU A 85 3.47 -8.98 1.91
C LEU A 85 3.37 -7.55 2.46
N ARG A 86 3.10 -7.40 3.74
CA ARG A 86 3.06 -6.08 4.40
C ARG A 86 4.43 -5.38 4.39
N ARG A 87 5.52 -6.12 4.58
CA ARG A 87 6.88 -5.57 4.52
C ARG A 87 7.26 -5.15 3.10
N LEU A 88 6.92 -5.97 2.11
CA LEU A 88 7.10 -5.63 0.70
C LEU A 88 6.32 -4.37 0.32
N ALA A 89 5.05 -4.29 0.70
CA ALA A 89 4.22 -3.11 0.44
C ALA A 89 4.85 -1.83 1.02
N GLU A 90 5.37 -1.88 2.25
CA GLU A 90 6.05 -0.73 2.85
C GLU A 90 7.32 -0.33 2.10
N LEU A 91 8.14 -1.29 1.66
CA LEU A 91 9.34 -1.01 0.88
C LEU A 91 9.02 -0.44 -0.49
N TYR A 92 8.05 -1.03 -1.20
CA TYR A 92 7.57 -0.52 -2.47
C TYR A 92 7.04 0.91 -2.36
N ARG A 93 6.26 1.22 -1.32
CA ARG A 93 5.77 2.58 -1.05
C ARG A 93 6.93 3.57 -0.88
N LYS A 94 7.95 3.20 -0.12
CA LYS A 94 9.14 4.06 0.11
C LYS A 94 9.97 4.29 -1.16
N GLU A 95 9.87 3.39 -2.14
CA GLU A 95 10.45 3.53 -3.47
C GLU A 95 9.47 4.15 -4.48
N GLN A 96 8.32 4.67 -4.01
CA GLN A 96 7.26 5.24 -4.86
C GLN A 96 6.69 4.27 -5.91
N ASN A 97 6.90 2.98 -5.73
CA ASN A 97 6.31 1.92 -6.55
C ASN A 97 4.93 1.56 -5.99
N TYR A 98 3.98 2.49 -6.15
CA TYR A 98 2.65 2.39 -5.56
C TYR A 98 1.84 1.22 -6.13
N LEU A 99 2.02 0.87 -7.41
CA LEU A 99 1.35 -0.28 -8.01
C LEU A 99 1.69 -1.57 -7.25
N ASN A 100 2.97 -1.88 -7.12
CA ASN A 100 3.39 -3.10 -6.42
C ASN A 100 3.09 -3.04 -4.92
N ALA A 101 3.11 -1.85 -4.31
CA ALA A 101 2.70 -1.67 -2.92
C ALA A 101 1.23 -2.05 -2.72
N LEU A 102 0.33 -1.53 -3.56
CA LEU A 102 -1.12 -1.81 -3.50
C LEU A 102 -1.43 -3.28 -3.85
N LEU A 103 -0.74 -3.86 -4.85
CA LEU A 103 -0.87 -5.29 -5.18
C LEU A 103 -0.48 -6.18 -3.99
N ALA A 104 0.63 -5.90 -3.33
CA ALA A 104 1.05 -6.67 -2.16
C ALA A 104 0.06 -6.55 -0.98
N MET A 105 -0.55 -5.37 -0.81
CA MET A 105 -1.57 -5.17 0.22
C MET A 105 -2.88 -5.87 -0.13
N ARG A 106 -3.34 -5.82 -1.38
CA ARG A 106 -4.51 -6.57 -1.85
C ARG A 106 -4.34 -8.06 -1.58
N ASP A 107 -3.21 -8.64 -1.97
CA ASP A 107 -2.91 -10.04 -1.69
C ASP A 107 -2.94 -10.33 -0.17
N ALA A 108 -2.42 -9.42 0.66
CA ALA A 108 -2.44 -9.59 2.13
C ALA A 108 -3.84 -9.54 2.73
N VAL A 109 -4.79 -8.82 2.13
CA VAL A 109 -6.20 -8.77 2.56
C VAL A 109 -6.96 -9.99 2.04
N GLU A 110 -6.88 -10.27 0.74
CA GLU A 110 -7.67 -11.33 0.08
C GLU A 110 -7.30 -12.72 0.57
N PHE A 111 -6.00 -13.04 0.65
CA PHE A 111 -5.56 -14.38 1.09
C PHE A 111 -5.67 -14.60 2.59
N PHE A 112 -5.80 -13.54 3.39
CA PHE A 112 -5.81 -13.61 4.85
C PHE A 112 -7.00 -12.86 5.47
N ALA A 113 -8.15 -12.83 4.79
CA ALA A 113 -9.34 -12.10 5.20
C ALA A 113 -9.79 -12.38 6.65
N GLU A 114 -9.63 -13.62 7.12
CA GLU A 114 -9.97 -14.05 8.48
C GLU A 114 -8.84 -13.88 9.50
N SER A 115 -7.72 -13.30 9.09
CA SER A 115 -6.57 -13.08 9.99
C SER A 115 -6.88 -11.97 11.00
N ALA A 116 -6.46 -12.16 12.25
CA ALA A 116 -6.50 -11.11 13.27
C ALA A 116 -5.68 -9.85 12.90
N ALA A 117 -4.79 -9.94 11.92
CA ALA A 117 -4.00 -8.82 11.43
C ALA A 117 -4.70 -8.02 10.31
N THR A 118 -5.80 -8.51 9.73
CA THR A 118 -6.51 -7.87 8.61
C THR A 118 -6.92 -6.42 8.89
N PRO A 119 -7.48 -6.05 10.07
CA PRO A 119 -7.80 -4.65 10.35
C PRO A 119 -6.57 -3.72 10.27
N ALA A 120 -5.41 -4.19 10.73
CA ALA A 120 -4.18 -3.39 10.65
C ALA A 120 -3.64 -3.28 9.20
N VAL A 121 -3.94 -4.26 8.35
CA VAL A 121 -3.62 -4.21 6.91
C VAL A 121 -4.53 -3.20 6.23
N THR A 122 -5.82 -3.22 6.48
CA THR A 122 -6.79 -2.24 5.96
C THR A 122 -6.40 -0.82 6.34
N GLU A 123 -6.11 -0.56 7.62
CA GLU A 123 -5.63 0.75 8.08
C GLU A 123 -4.33 1.19 7.38
N GLN A 124 -3.45 0.25 7.05
CA GLN A 124 -2.23 0.55 6.31
C GLN A 124 -2.54 0.89 4.84
N MET A 125 -3.56 0.28 4.23
CA MET A 125 -4.04 0.64 2.88
C MET A 125 -4.67 2.04 2.87
N ASP A 126 -5.55 2.36 3.82
CA ASP A 126 -6.15 3.68 3.96
C ASP A 126 -5.07 4.77 4.03
N ARG A 127 -4.04 4.53 4.84
CA ARG A 127 -2.88 5.44 4.92
C ARG A 127 -2.13 5.53 3.60
N MET A 128 -1.96 4.43 2.88
CA MET A 128 -1.27 4.42 1.58
C MET A 128 -2.07 5.19 0.52
N PHE A 129 -3.40 5.07 0.51
CA PHE A 129 -4.27 5.88 -0.35
C PHE A 129 -4.18 7.36 0.01
N SER A 130 -4.19 7.71 1.30
CA SER A 130 -4.02 9.09 1.75
C SER A 130 -2.66 9.65 1.36
N ASP A 131 -1.57 8.92 1.61
CA ASP A 131 -0.21 9.30 1.19
C ASP A 131 -0.14 9.53 -0.33
N LEU A 132 -0.76 8.64 -1.10
CA LEU A 132 -0.71 8.68 -2.56
C LEU A 132 -1.50 9.87 -3.12
N PHE A 133 -2.76 10.04 -2.71
CA PHE A 133 -3.69 10.95 -3.37
C PHE A 133 -3.91 12.29 -2.64
N ILE A 134 -3.62 12.37 -1.33
CA ILE A 134 -3.84 13.58 -0.53
C ILE A 134 -2.51 14.24 -0.13
N GLU A 135 -1.49 13.46 0.21
CA GLU A 135 -0.19 13.96 0.68
C GLU A 135 0.83 14.17 -0.46
N GLY A 136 0.39 14.12 -1.72
CA GLY A 136 1.22 14.41 -2.90
C GLY A 136 2.07 13.24 -3.42
N GLY A 137 1.89 12.04 -2.90
CA GLY A 137 2.63 10.85 -3.41
C GLY A 137 2.36 10.56 -4.88
N ALA A 138 1.18 10.93 -5.39
CA ALA A 138 0.83 10.80 -6.80
C ALA A 138 1.34 11.94 -7.69
N ASP A 139 1.96 13.00 -7.16
CA ASP A 139 2.39 14.16 -7.94
C ASP A 139 3.48 13.82 -8.96
N ALA A 140 4.28 12.79 -8.67
CA ALA A 140 5.26 12.25 -9.61
C ALA A 140 4.65 11.34 -10.69
N LEU A 141 3.39 10.92 -10.55
CA LEU A 141 2.70 10.07 -11.50
C LEU A 141 1.95 10.92 -12.53
N SER A 142 1.81 10.40 -13.77
CA SER A 142 0.88 11.02 -14.71
C SER A 142 -0.56 10.94 -14.16
N PRO A 143 -1.43 11.95 -14.43
CA PRO A 143 -2.83 11.92 -14.01
C PRO A 143 -3.57 10.65 -14.44
N LEU A 144 -3.31 10.14 -15.64
CA LEU A 144 -3.88 8.88 -16.14
C LEU A 144 -3.38 7.66 -15.36
N THR A 145 -2.11 7.63 -14.96
CA THR A 145 -1.56 6.55 -14.11
C THR A 145 -2.22 6.59 -12.73
N ALA A 146 -2.36 7.78 -12.13
CA ALA A 146 -3.04 7.95 -10.85
C ALA A 146 -4.52 7.53 -10.93
N LEU A 147 -5.23 7.91 -12.02
CA LEU A 147 -6.61 7.49 -12.28
C LEU A 147 -6.73 5.96 -12.42
N SER A 148 -5.80 5.33 -13.14
CA SER A 148 -5.79 3.88 -13.31
C SER A 148 -5.60 3.16 -11.97
N LEU A 149 -4.69 3.65 -11.11
CA LEU A 149 -4.50 3.11 -9.76
C LEU A 149 -5.75 3.30 -8.89
N TYR A 150 -6.41 4.47 -8.99
CA TYR A 150 -7.63 4.73 -8.25
C TYR A 150 -8.75 3.75 -8.65
N TYR A 151 -8.96 3.49 -9.94
CA TYR A 151 -9.97 2.53 -10.40
C TYR A 151 -9.60 1.07 -10.11
N GLU A 152 -8.33 0.70 -10.25
CA GLU A 152 -7.85 -0.67 -9.99
C GLU A 152 -7.99 -1.06 -8.51
N PHE A 153 -7.80 -0.10 -7.61
CA PHE A 153 -7.77 -0.34 -6.16
C PHE A 153 -8.82 0.46 -5.39
N GLY A 154 -9.84 1.01 -6.07
CA GLY A 154 -10.86 1.87 -5.46
C GLY A 154 -11.67 1.20 -4.37
N GLU A 155 -11.78 -0.12 -4.39
CA GLU A 155 -12.41 -0.92 -3.32
C GLU A 155 -11.70 -0.79 -1.96
N PHE A 156 -10.44 -0.36 -1.96
CA PHE A 156 -9.64 -0.11 -0.77
C PHE A 156 -9.48 1.39 -0.46
N ALA A 157 -10.16 2.26 -1.20
CA ALA A 157 -10.17 3.68 -0.88
C ALA A 157 -10.91 3.89 0.46
N PRO A 158 -10.42 4.80 1.32
CA PRO A 158 -11.10 5.07 2.57
C PRO A 158 -12.53 5.58 2.33
N ASP A 159 -13.46 5.15 3.18
CA ASP A 159 -14.86 5.57 3.11
C ASP A 159 -15.08 7.03 3.50
N GLY A 160 -16.22 7.57 3.13
CA GLY A 160 -16.71 8.87 3.57
C GLY A 160 -15.91 10.05 3.06
N ALA A 161 -15.66 11.04 3.94
CA ALA A 161 -15.05 12.31 3.57
C ALA A 161 -13.62 12.19 2.99
N SER A 162 -12.83 11.22 3.43
CA SER A 162 -11.47 10.99 2.93
C SER A 162 -11.48 10.47 1.50
N GLY A 163 -12.34 9.50 1.18
CA GLY A 163 -12.50 9.00 -0.19
C GLY A 163 -13.02 10.07 -1.14
N GLY A 164 -13.96 10.90 -0.69
CA GLY A 164 -14.46 12.04 -1.47
C GLY A 164 -13.36 13.05 -1.81
N ARG A 165 -12.49 13.35 -0.86
CA ARG A 165 -11.33 14.25 -1.09
C ARG A 165 -10.35 13.69 -2.11
N ILE A 166 -10.08 12.38 -2.07
CA ILE A 166 -9.22 11.70 -3.05
C ILE A 166 -9.77 11.88 -4.46
N ALA A 167 -11.06 11.61 -4.65
CA ALA A 167 -11.70 11.75 -5.96
C ALA A 167 -11.65 13.20 -6.49
N GLU A 168 -11.89 14.19 -5.62
CA GLU A 168 -11.82 15.60 -5.99
C GLU A 168 -10.40 16.05 -6.35
N GLU A 169 -9.39 15.63 -5.57
CA GLU A 169 -8.00 15.97 -5.86
C GLU A 169 -7.54 15.35 -7.18
N LEU A 170 -7.91 14.10 -7.43
CA LEU A 170 -7.62 13.44 -8.70
C LEU A 170 -8.35 14.13 -9.87
N ALA A 171 -9.60 14.56 -9.68
CA ALA A 171 -10.34 15.31 -10.70
C ALA A 171 -9.65 16.65 -11.03
N ASN A 172 -9.17 17.39 -10.01
CA ASN A 172 -8.40 18.63 -10.22
C ASN A 172 -7.16 18.37 -11.09
N ARG A 173 -6.41 17.32 -10.79
CA ARG A 173 -5.21 16.96 -11.57
C ARG A 173 -5.53 16.57 -13.02
N LEU A 174 -6.70 15.98 -13.28
CA LEU A 174 -7.16 15.68 -14.64
C LEU A 174 -7.55 16.95 -15.38
N VAL A 175 -8.20 17.90 -14.69
CA VAL A 175 -8.52 19.24 -15.25
C VAL A 175 -7.24 20.00 -15.62
N ASP A 176 -6.20 19.97 -14.79
CA ASP A 176 -4.92 20.66 -15.03
C ASP A 176 -4.20 20.19 -16.31
N VAL A 177 -4.53 18.99 -16.79
CA VAL A 177 -3.99 18.43 -18.05
C VAL A 177 -5.04 18.31 -19.15
N ASP A 178 -6.15 19.05 -19.02
CA ASP A 178 -7.24 19.15 -20.01
C ASP A 178 -7.95 17.82 -20.30
N LEU A 179 -8.02 16.95 -19.29
CA LEU A 179 -8.77 15.68 -19.34
C LEU A 179 -10.16 15.84 -18.68
N LEU A 180 -10.95 16.80 -19.20
CA LEU A 180 -12.22 17.23 -18.60
C LEU A 180 -13.26 16.11 -18.56
N ASP A 181 -13.41 15.33 -19.64
CA ASP A 181 -14.30 14.17 -19.71
C ASP A 181 -14.02 13.18 -18.57
N ARG A 182 -12.73 12.89 -18.31
CA ARG A 182 -12.33 11.94 -17.26
C ARG A 182 -12.55 12.47 -15.86
N ALA A 183 -12.33 13.76 -15.67
CA ALA A 183 -12.62 14.43 -14.41
C ALA A 183 -14.12 14.43 -14.11
N ALA A 184 -14.96 14.72 -15.12
CA ALA A 184 -16.40 14.69 -15.01
C ALA A 184 -16.93 13.27 -14.72
N GLU A 185 -16.44 12.26 -15.44
CA GLU A 185 -16.78 10.85 -15.19
C GLU A 185 -16.45 10.42 -13.74
N LEU A 186 -15.26 10.78 -13.24
CA LEU A 186 -14.83 10.45 -11.89
C LEU A 186 -15.74 11.06 -10.83
N LEU A 187 -16.05 12.36 -10.94
CA LEU A 187 -16.93 13.04 -9.97
C LEU A 187 -18.39 12.61 -10.12
N SER A 188 -18.86 12.27 -11.31
CA SER A 188 -20.20 11.72 -11.52
C SER A 188 -20.39 10.36 -10.80
N ASN A 189 -19.37 9.49 -10.89
CA ASN A 189 -19.37 8.23 -10.17
C ASN A 189 -19.36 8.44 -8.64
N GLN A 190 -18.56 9.39 -8.15
CA GLN A 190 -18.53 9.76 -6.74
C GLN A 190 -19.88 10.31 -6.27
N LEU A 191 -20.54 11.15 -7.07
CA LEU A 191 -21.81 11.78 -6.77
C LEU A 191 -22.95 10.75 -6.54
N ALA A 192 -22.90 9.62 -7.24
CA ALA A 192 -23.85 8.54 -7.10
C ALA A 192 -23.74 7.81 -5.74
N ALA A 193 -22.62 7.93 -5.05
CA ALA A 193 -22.31 7.23 -3.80
C ALA A 193 -22.45 8.09 -2.54
N ILE A 194 -22.76 9.40 -2.67
CA ILE A 194 -22.77 10.34 -1.56
C ILE A 194 -24.11 11.13 -1.49
N ASP A 195 -24.41 11.67 -0.31
CA ASP A 195 -25.61 12.43 -0.03
C ASP A 195 -25.32 13.73 0.75
N GLY A 196 -26.32 14.59 0.88
CA GLY A 196 -26.28 15.78 1.72
C GLY A 196 -25.31 16.87 1.25
N VAL A 197 -24.59 17.48 2.19
CA VAL A 197 -23.69 18.62 1.91
C VAL A 197 -22.53 18.22 0.99
N ASP A 198 -22.01 17.02 1.15
CA ASP A 198 -20.92 16.51 0.29
C ASP A 198 -21.40 16.32 -1.14
N LYS A 199 -22.63 15.88 -1.35
CA LYS A 199 -23.27 15.78 -2.66
C LYS A 199 -23.36 17.16 -3.35
N ALA A 200 -23.83 18.18 -2.63
CA ALA A 200 -23.92 19.53 -3.16
C ALA A 200 -22.53 20.10 -3.53
N ARG A 201 -21.51 19.84 -2.69
CA ARG A 201 -20.13 20.29 -2.94
C ARG A 201 -19.50 19.62 -4.18
N VAL A 202 -19.60 18.29 -4.26
CA VAL A 202 -19.07 17.52 -5.40
C VAL A 202 -19.85 17.85 -6.67
N GLY A 203 -21.18 18.01 -6.58
CA GLY A 203 -22.01 18.41 -7.72
C GLY A 203 -21.69 19.79 -8.25
N ALA A 204 -21.43 20.75 -7.37
CA ALA A 204 -20.97 22.07 -7.79
C ALA A 204 -19.60 22.01 -8.53
N HIS A 205 -18.69 21.18 -8.03
CA HIS A 205 -17.39 20.97 -8.68
C HIS A 205 -17.55 20.29 -10.05
N LEU A 206 -18.37 19.24 -10.15
CA LEU A 206 -18.69 18.58 -11.41
C LEU A 206 -19.30 19.57 -12.43
N ALA A 207 -20.25 20.41 -12.01
CA ALA A 207 -20.86 21.41 -12.87
C ALA A 207 -19.84 22.42 -13.42
N VAL A 208 -18.84 22.83 -12.62
CA VAL A 208 -17.74 23.69 -13.09
C VAL A 208 -16.94 22.99 -14.17
N ILE A 209 -16.60 21.72 -14.01
CA ILE A 209 -15.85 20.93 -15.01
C ILE A 209 -16.65 20.79 -16.30
N GLN A 210 -17.96 20.50 -16.21
CA GLN A 210 -18.86 20.41 -17.34
C GLN A 210 -18.99 21.76 -18.11
N LEU A 211 -18.95 22.88 -17.37
CA LEU A 211 -18.92 24.21 -18.03
C LEU A 211 -17.59 24.47 -18.75
N LEU A 212 -16.46 24.03 -18.18
CA LEU A 212 -15.15 24.12 -18.85
C LEU A 212 -15.13 23.27 -20.11
N ASP A 213 -15.81 22.15 -20.11
CA ASP A 213 -15.96 21.23 -21.24
C ASP A 213 -17.07 21.66 -22.25
N GLN A 214 -17.64 22.84 -22.06
CA GLN A 214 -18.71 23.43 -22.90
C GLN A 214 -20.06 22.65 -22.79
N GLU A 215 -20.27 21.84 -21.80
CA GLU A 215 -21.47 21.05 -21.58
C GLU A 215 -22.45 21.74 -20.61
N ALA A 216 -22.89 22.95 -20.97
CA ALA A 216 -23.72 23.81 -20.11
C ALA A 216 -25.06 23.15 -19.68
N GLU A 217 -25.69 22.37 -20.56
CA GLU A 217 -26.96 21.70 -20.25
C GLU A 217 -26.75 20.62 -19.15
N GLN A 218 -25.66 19.86 -19.23
CA GLN A 218 -25.32 18.86 -18.21
C GLN A 218 -24.99 19.52 -16.87
N ALA A 219 -24.25 20.64 -16.88
CA ALA A 219 -23.94 21.41 -15.69
C ALA A 219 -25.22 21.88 -14.94
N ILE A 220 -26.20 22.39 -15.68
CA ILE A 220 -27.49 22.80 -15.11
C ILE A 220 -28.24 21.61 -14.52
N GLU A 221 -28.24 20.46 -15.21
CA GLU A 221 -28.91 19.26 -14.70
C GLU A 221 -28.22 18.72 -13.44
N THR A 222 -26.90 18.69 -13.41
CA THR A 222 -26.11 18.32 -12.23
C THR A 222 -26.49 19.19 -11.01
N LEU A 223 -26.55 20.51 -11.19
CA LEU A 223 -26.90 21.43 -10.10
C LEU A 223 -28.32 21.29 -9.58
N LYS A 224 -29.26 20.81 -10.42
CA LYS A 224 -30.66 20.55 -9.97
C LYS A 224 -30.80 19.27 -9.14
N GLN A 225 -29.87 18.32 -9.31
CA GLN A 225 -29.90 17.00 -8.66
C GLN A 225 -29.08 16.97 -7.37
N THR A 226 -28.35 18.00 -7.07
CA THR A 226 -27.42 18.12 -5.92
C THR A 226 -27.81 19.24 -4.98
#